data_f0fab5df91c4098a69a4a24abfc1d45f
#
_entry.id   f0fab5df91c4098a69a4a24abfc1d45f
#
_cell.length_a   1.000
_cell.length_b   1.000
_cell.length_c   1.000
_cell.angle_alpha   90.00
_cell.angle_beta   90.00
_cell.angle_gamma   90.00
#
_symmetry.space_group_name_H-M   'P 1'
#
loop_
_entity.id
_entity.type
_entity.pdbx_description
1 polymer ?
#
loop_
_entity_poly.entity_id
_entity_poly.type
_entity_poly.pdbx_seq_one_letter_code
_entity_poly.pdbx_strand_id
1 'polypeptide(L)'
;MKQITFSILLIATLLCSCGSNTAKNEITAEMAYEGVSNYCHSAYDWGVAEDNPSIMYVQMGEETDSTYQVVFRSYTGAFVNFYVDKASGTTRMEEYVPTLDVRSDAGTIDIFDYIDKIN
;
A
#
# COMPACT_ATOMS: atom_id res chain seq x y z
N MET A 1 -35.21 17.52 -30.08
CA MET A 1 -34.92 17.21 -30.12
C MET A 1 -34.23 17.28 -30.12
N LYS A 2 -34.29 17.15 -29.83
CA LYS A 2 -33.62 16.89 -29.88
C LYS A 2 -32.88 16.81 -29.40
N GLN A 3 -32.78 16.62 -28.91
CA GLN A 3 -32.12 16.36 -28.52
C GLN A 3 -31.46 15.97 -28.09
N ILE A 4 -31.95 16.02 -28.16
CA ILE A 4 -31.34 15.38 -27.88
C ILE A 4 -30.44 15.25 -27.77
N THR A 5 -30.48 15.39 -27.78
CA THR A 5 -29.52 14.95 -27.84
C THR A 5 -28.70 15.18 -27.33
N PHE A 6 -28.54 15.13 -26.68
CA PHE A 6 -27.70 14.95 -26.29
C PHE A 6 -27.05 14.66 -25.66
N SER A 7 -27.54 14.97 -25.38
CA SER A 7 -27.04 14.51 -24.86
C SER A 7 -26.36 13.97 -24.62
N ILE A 8 -26.69 13.75 -24.57
CA ILE A 8 -25.91 12.87 -24.49
C ILE A 8 -24.87 12.84 -24.39
N LEU A 9 -24.67 13.21 -24.32
CA LEU A 9 -23.64 12.93 -24.33
C LEU A 9 -23.04 13.03 -23.68
N LEU A 10 -23.19 13.18 -22.97
CA LEU A 10 -22.52 12.98 -22.43
C LEU A 10 -22.08 12.52 -21.96
N ILE A 11 -22.62 12.37 -21.74
CA ILE A 11 -22.16 11.58 -21.36
C ILE A 11 -21.18 11.17 -21.43
N ALA A 12 -21.11 11.12 -21.53
CA ALA A 12 -20.09 10.58 -21.73
C ALA A 12 -19.08 10.96 -21.34
N THR A 13 -19.24 11.50 -21.02
CA THR A 13 -18.30 11.56 -20.74
C THR A 13 -17.75 11.48 -19.92
N LEU A 14 -18.14 11.43 -19.35
CA LEU A 14 -17.64 11.02 -18.71
C LEU A 14 -17.01 10.48 -18.49
N LEU A 15 -16.98 10.39 -18.49
CA LEU A 15 -16.27 9.69 -18.35
C LEU A 15 -15.34 9.61 -18.55
N CYS A 16 -15.21 9.78 -18.72
CA CYS A 16 -14.34 9.46 -18.95
C CYS A 16 -13.49 9.94 -18.76
N SER A 17 -13.31 10.24 -18.68
CA SER A 17 -12.49 10.50 -18.51
C SER A 17 -12.07 10.71 -17.71
N CYS A 18 -12.23 11.04 -17.42
CA CYS A 18 -11.82 11.16 -16.62
C CYS A 18 -11.45 10.36 -15.95
N GLY A 19 -11.91 9.84 -15.85
CA GLY A 19 -11.57 8.76 -15.14
C GLY A 19 -10.16 8.36 -15.18
N SER A 20 -9.53 8.50 -16.21
CA SER A 20 -8.18 8.02 -16.27
C SER A 20 -7.28 8.72 -15.30
N ASN A 21 -7.50 9.96 -14.99
CA ASN A 21 -6.64 10.58 -14.04
C ASN A 21 -6.85 10.05 -12.68
N THR A 22 -8.03 9.71 -12.32
CA THR A 22 -8.27 9.15 -11.04
C THR A 22 -7.58 7.83 -10.92
N ALA A 23 -7.64 7.03 -11.94
CA ALA A 23 -7.04 5.74 -11.90
C ALA A 23 -5.56 5.81 -11.66
N LYS A 24 -4.87 6.84 -12.21
CA LYS A 24 -3.49 6.87 -12.01
C LYS A 24 -3.11 7.19 -10.64
N ASN A 25 -3.92 7.77 -9.83
CA ASN A 25 -3.57 8.11 -8.50
C ASN A 25 -4.01 7.06 -7.51
N GLU A 26 -4.65 6.02 -7.95
CA GLU A 26 -5.11 5.04 -7.02
C GLU A 26 -4.15 3.93 -6.84
N ILE A 27 -3.90 3.54 -5.62
CA ILE A 27 -2.97 2.48 -5.30
C ILE A 27 -3.72 1.16 -5.25
N THR A 28 -3.19 0.13 -5.86
CA THR A 28 -3.78 -1.21 -5.81
C THR A 28 -3.15 -2.00 -4.67
N ALA A 29 -3.77 -3.11 -4.30
CA ALA A 29 -3.23 -3.98 -3.27
C ALA A 29 -1.84 -4.48 -3.66
N GLU A 30 -1.63 -4.78 -4.94
CA GLU A 30 -0.34 -5.25 -5.38
C GLU A 30 0.73 -4.18 -5.25
N MET A 31 0.38 -2.93 -5.55
CA MET A 31 1.32 -1.82 -5.40
C MET A 31 1.67 -1.62 -3.94
N ALA A 32 0.68 -1.72 -3.06
CA ALA A 32 0.93 -1.56 -1.63
C ALA A 32 1.88 -2.66 -1.14
N TYR A 33 1.63 -3.90 -1.55
CA TYR A 33 2.46 -5.01 -1.14
C TYR A 33 3.88 -4.84 -1.68
N GLU A 34 4.01 -4.50 -2.95
CA GLU A 34 5.32 -4.34 -3.55
C GLU A 34 6.10 -3.23 -2.88
N GLY A 35 5.47 -2.09 -2.65
CA GLY A 35 6.17 -0.96 -2.03
C GLY A 35 6.64 -1.28 -0.63
N VAL A 36 5.77 -1.90 0.17
CA VAL A 36 6.14 -2.25 1.54
C VAL A 36 7.23 -3.32 1.53
N SER A 37 7.11 -4.30 0.66
CA SER A 37 8.11 -5.36 0.55
C SER A 37 9.47 -4.76 0.19
N ASN A 38 9.50 -3.85 -0.77
CA ASN A 38 10.75 -3.23 -1.18
C ASN A 38 11.34 -2.37 -0.05
N TYR A 39 10.49 -1.66 0.66
CA TYR A 39 10.96 -0.88 1.80
C TYR A 39 11.59 -1.81 2.83
N CYS A 40 10.93 -2.90 3.15
CA CYS A 40 11.43 -3.81 4.17
C CYS A 40 12.73 -4.47 3.74
N HIS A 41 12.86 -4.78 2.46
CA HIS A 41 14.10 -5.38 1.98
C HIS A 41 15.26 -4.36 2.00
N SER A 42 14.95 -3.08 1.93
CA SER A 42 16.01 -2.08 2.01
C SER A 42 16.33 -1.69 3.45
N ALA A 43 15.36 -1.79 4.34
CA ALA A 43 15.52 -1.30 5.71
C ALA A 43 15.98 -2.35 6.70
N TYR A 44 15.78 -3.62 6.39
CA TYR A 44 16.08 -4.70 7.35
C TYR A 44 17.01 -5.73 6.72
N ASP A 45 17.75 -6.45 7.57
CA ASP A 45 18.70 -7.46 7.13
C ASP A 45 17.96 -8.78 7.02
N TRP A 46 17.72 -9.25 5.82
CA TRP A 46 17.02 -10.51 5.59
C TRP A 46 17.94 -11.72 5.62
N GLY A 47 19.25 -11.50 5.70
CA GLY A 47 20.20 -12.62 5.80
C GLY A 47 19.97 -13.45 7.03
N VAL A 48 19.47 -12.84 8.11
CA VAL A 48 19.24 -13.57 9.34
C VAL A 48 18.11 -14.59 9.21
N ALA A 49 17.26 -14.48 8.17
CA ALA A 49 16.17 -15.40 7.96
C ALA A 49 16.42 -16.34 6.79
N GLU A 50 17.65 -16.36 6.24
CA GLU A 50 17.93 -17.14 5.08
C GLU A 50 17.63 -18.60 5.27
N ASP A 51 17.98 -19.15 6.43
CA ASP A 51 17.75 -20.56 6.71
C ASP A 51 16.37 -20.85 7.27
N ASN A 52 15.59 -19.84 7.57
CA ASN A 52 14.28 -20.04 8.15
C ASN A 52 13.38 -18.90 7.68
N PRO A 53 12.88 -18.98 6.45
CA PRO A 53 12.12 -17.86 5.88
C PRO A 53 10.82 -17.56 6.59
N SER A 54 10.34 -18.45 7.44
CA SER A 54 9.07 -18.20 8.11
C SER A 54 9.20 -17.19 9.25
N ILE A 55 10.42 -16.80 9.65
CA ILE A 55 10.55 -15.86 10.74
C ILE A 55 10.53 -14.41 10.28
N MET A 56 10.69 -14.15 9.02
CA MET A 56 10.55 -12.79 8.47
C MET A 56 9.71 -12.88 7.23
N TYR A 57 8.68 -12.06 7.13
CA TYR A 57 7.82 -12.07 5.95
C TYR A 57 7.01 -10.81 5.85
N VAL A 58 6.48 -10.56 4.67
CA VAL A 58 5.55 -9.46 4.41
C VAL A 58 4.27 -10.09 3.90
N GLN A 59 3.14 -9.71 4.45
CA GLN A 59 1.86 -10.23 3.98
C GLN A 59 0.80 -9.16 4.06
N MET A 60 -0.24 -9.31 3.26
CA MET A 60 -1.35 -8.39 3.29
C MET A 60 -2.16 -8.58 4.56
N GLY A 61 -2.65 -7.49 5.12
CA GLY A 61 -3.57 -7.52 6.25
C GLY A 61 -4.95 -7.09 5.79
N GLU A 62 -5.59 -6.23 6.56
CA GLU A 62 -6.94 -5.81 6.27
C GLU A 62 -7.00 -4.68 5.28
N GLU A 63 -8.08 -4.61 4.56
CA GLU A 63 -8.29 -3.51 3.65
C GLU A 63 -9.52 -2.74 4.14
N THR A 64 -9.43 -1.42 4.15
CA THR A 64 -10.58 -0.58 4.45
C THR A 64 -10.90 0.23 3.20
N ASP A 65 -11.89 1.12 3.29
CA ASP A 65 -12.23 1.96 2.15
C ASP A 65 -11.08 2.88 1.76
N SER A 66 -10.24 3.25 2.69
CA SER A 66 -9.20 4.24 2.44
C SER A 66 -7.79 3.71 2.54
N THR A 67 -7.58 2.53 3.10
CA THR A 67 -6.22 2.04 3.32
C THR A 67 -6.08 0.56 3.03
N TYR A 68 -4.85 0.17 2.72
CA TYR A 68 -4.44 -1.22 2.74
C TYR A 68 -3.50 -1.39 3.92
N GLN A 69 -3.67 -2.44 4.69
CA GLN A 69 -2.71 -2.79 5.72
C GLN A 69 -1.77 -3.86 5.18
N VAL A 70 -0.47 -3.65 5.30
CA VAL A 70 0.53 -4.66 4.95
C VAL A 70 1.34 -4.90 6.21
N VAL A 71 1.57 -6.13 6.53
CA VAL A 71 2.21 -6.51 7.80
C VAL A 71 3.57 -7.11 7.54
N PHE A 72 4.60 -6.60 8.20
CA PHE A 72 5.93 -7.17 8.14
C PHE A 72 6.24 -7.79 9.50
N ARG A 73 6.67 -9.05 9.52
CA ARG A 73 7.16 -9.67 10.74
C ARG A 73 8.67 -9.60 10.72
N SER A 74 9.24 -8.96 11.72
CA SER A 74 10.68 -8.81 11.80
C SER A 74 11.33 -10.03 12.46
N TYR A 75 12.65 -10.09 12.37
CA TYR A 75 13.41 -11.20 12.91
C TYR A 75 13.11 -11.42 14.40
N THR A 76 12.88 -10.37 15.16
CA THR A 76 12.66 -10.52 16.60
C THR A 76 11.23 -10.90 16.95
N GLY A 77 10.36 -10.98 15.98
CA GLY A 77 8.96 -11.29 16.24
C GLY A 77 8.08 -10.07 16.42
N ALA A 78 8.66 -8.87 16.37
CA ALA A 78 7.86 -7.67 16.37
C ALA A 78 7.24 -7.51 14.99
N PHE A 79 6.06 -6.90 14.92
CA PHE A 79 5.42 -6.65 13.65
C PHE A 79 5.48 -5.17 13.34
N VAL A 80 5.56 -4.84 12.07
CA VAL A 80 5.39 -3.47 11.64
C VAL A 80 4.18 -3.45 10.73
N ASN A 81 3.16 -2.69 11.12
CA ASN A 81 1.96 -2.56 10.34
C ASN A 81 2.10 -1.33 9.47
N PHE A 82 1.90 -1.51 8.17
CA PHE A 82 1.99 -0.41 7.22
C PHE A 82 0.58 -0.11 6.74
N TYR A 83 0.13 1.10 6.95
CA TYR A 83 -1.21 1.51 6.53
C TYR A 83 -1.06 2.45 5.34
N VAL A 84 -1.30 1.92 4.15
CA VAL A 84 -1.07 2.61 2.89
C VAL A 84 -2.35 3.31 2.46
N ASP A 85 -2.30 4.64 2.36
CA ASP A 85 -3.46 5.43 1.94
C ASP A 85 -3.68 5.19 0.44
N LYS A 86 -4.88 4.76 0.07
CA LYS A 86 -5.18 4.36 -1.30
C LYS A 86 -5.11 5.54 -2.26
N ALA A 87 -5.39 6.73 -1.80
CA ALA A 87 -5.41 7.88 -2.66
C ALA A 87 -4.04 8.54 -2.81
N SER A 88 -3.28 8.63 -1.73
CA SER A 88 -2.04 9.39 -1.75
C SER A 88 -0.79 8.57 -1.73
N GLY A 89 -0.87 7.34 -1.27
CA GLY A 89 0.32 6.51 -1.08
C GLY A 89 1.07 6.81 0.19
N THR A 90 0.60 7.76 0.98
CA THR A 90 1.22 8.03 2.28
C THR A 90 1.04 6.79 3.15
N THR A 91 2.11 6.30 3.72
CA THR A 91 2.09 5.05 4.45
C THR A 91 2.57 5.28 5.87
N ARG A 92 1.68 5.05 6.82
CA ARG A 92 1.99 5.20 8.23
C ARG A 92 2.47 3.85 8.75
N MET A 93 3.52 3.87 9.55
CA MET A 93 4.06 2.64 10.12
C MET A 93 3.83 2.60 11.62
N GLU A 94 3.45 1.44 12.12
CA GLU A 94 3.23 1.23 13.53
C GLU A 94 3.94 -0.04 13.93
N GLU A 95 4.80 0.01 14.93
CA GLU A 95 5.47 -1.17 15.42
C GLU A 95 4.63 -1.80 16.52
N TYR A 96 4.45 -3.11 16.47
CA TYR A 96 3.69 -3.82 17.47
C TYR A 96 4.52 -4.97 18.00
N VAL A 97 4.70 -5.01 19.33
CA VAL A 97 5.44 -6.07 19.99
C VAL A 97 4.43 -6.93 20.75
N PRO A 98 4.05 -8.09 20.19
CA PRO A 98 2.95 -8.88 20.77
C PRO A 98 3.20 -9.35 22.19
N THR A 99 4.43 -9.73 22.51
CA THR A 99 4.71 -10.26 23.84
C THR A 99 4.54 -9.21 24.91
N LEU A 100 4.66 -7.93 24.56
CA LEU A 100 4.50 -6.85 25.51
C LEU A 100 3.19 -6.10 25.29
N ASP A 101 2.50 -6.41 24.23
CA ASP A 101 1.28 -5.72 23.82
C ASP A 101 1.52 -4.22 23.76
N VAL A 102 2.62 -3.82 23.15
CA VAL A 102 3.00 -2.42 23.02
C VAL A 102 2.99 -2.01 21.57
N ARG A 103 2.37 -0.85 21.28
CA ARG A 103 2.32 -0.30 19.94
C ARG A 103 2.96 1.06 19.97
N SER A 104 3.73 1.38 18.97
CA SER A 104 4.36 2.69 18.86
C SER A 104 4.45 3.13 17.43
N ASP A 105 4.40 4.45 17.25
CA ASP A 105 4.51 5.03 15.93
C ASP A 105 5.92 4.84 15.41
N ALA A 106 6.06 4.34 14.20
CA ALA A 106 7.35 4.08 13.60
C ALA A 106 7.62 4.97 12.39
N GLY A 107 6.81 5.99 12.18
CA GLY A 107 7.06 6.96 11.12
C GLY A 107 6.15 6.83 9.94
N THR A 108 6.48 7.55 8.90
CA THR A 108 5.67 7.63 7.68
C THR A 108 6.59 7.62 6.48
N ILE A 109 6.18 6.92 5.43
CA ILE A 109 6.92 6.93 4.16
C ILE A 109 5.92 7.18 3.03
N ASP A 110 6.44 7.46 1.87
CA ASP A 110 5.63 7.57 0.66
C ASP A 110 5.86 6.28 -0.11
N ILE A 111 4.80 5.51 -0.30
CA ILE A 111 4.94 4.20 -0.94
C ILE A 111 5.48 4.30 -2.35
N PHE A 112 5.24 5.43 -3.03
CA PHE A 112 5.74 5.58 -4.39
C PHE A 112 7.26 5.64 -4.46
N ASP A 113 7.93 5.91 -3.36
CA ASP A 113 9.39 5.89 -3.35
C ASP A 113 9.94 4.47 -3.43
N TYR A 114 9.10 3.49 -3.19
CA TYR A 114 9.52 2.10 -3.13
C TYR A 114 8.87 1.21 -4.19
N ILE A 115 7.99 1.75 -5.00
CA ILE A 115 7.40 0.98 -6.09
C ILE A 115 8.30 1.13 -7.29
N ASP A 116 8.52 -0.01 -7.97
CA ASP A 116 9.38 0.00 -9.13
C ASP A 116 8.77 0.87 -10.19
N LYS A 117 9.52 1.85 -10.64
CA LYS A 117 9.03 2.69 -11.62
C LYS A 117 9.43 2.34 -12.93
N ILE A 118 9.62 1.25 -13.33
CA ILE A 118 10.03 0.89 -14.51
C ILE A 118 9.37 1.37 -15.43
N ASN A 119 8.72 1.63 -15.72
CA ASN A 119 8.10 2.12 -16.65
C ASN A 119 8.59 2.86 -17.37
#